data_85c48613a3b21fe43f1072d2a1ce8a33
#
_entry.id   85c48613a3b21fe43f1072d2a1ce8a33
#
_cell.length_a   1.000
_cell.length_b   1.000
_cell.length_c   1.000
_cell.angle_alpha   90.00
_cell.angle_beta   90.00
_cell.angle_gamma   90.00
#
_symmetry.space_group_name_H-M   'P 1'
#
loop_
_entity.id
_entity.type
_entity.pdbx_description
1 polymer ?
#
loop_
_entity_poly.entity_id
_entity_poly.type
_entity_poly.pdbx_seq_one_letter_code
_entity_poly.pdbx_strand_id
1 'polypeptide(L)'
;MEERITTSGVAEKKGEFLVAKRLPGGPLSEKWEFVGGKNRWGESVPDTLKREWMEELNLEVEVKEHLLDTEFTYKETHFTLVCHKVEIIGGDIKLSVHQDYKWVDK
;
A
#
# COMPACT_ATOMS: atom_id res chain seq x y z
N MET A 1 18.80 -14.49 7.75
CA MET A 1 17.81 -13.85 6.85
C MET A 1 17.20 -12.66 7.57
N GLU A 2 17.14 -11.52 6.88
CA GLU A 2 16.54 -10.32 7.45
C GLU A 2 15.02 -10.44 7.47
N GLU A 3 14.41 -9.94 8.54
CA GLU A 3 12.95 -9.90 8.69
C GLU A 3 12.46 -8.47 8.50
N ARG A 4 11.51 -8.27 7.62
CA ARG A 4 10.96 -6.95 7.35
C ARG A 4 9.43 -7.00 7.30
N ILE A 5 8.81 -5.89 7.64
CA ILE A 5 7.36 -5.71 7.49
C ILE A 5 7.12 -4.77 6.31
N THR A 6 6.19 -5.16 5.45
CA THR A 6 5.66 -4.27 4.43
C THR A 6 4.14 -4.17 4.61
N THR A 7 3.51 -3.17 4.04
CA THR A 7 2.11 -2.87 4.31
C THR A 7 1.32 -2.71 3.02
N SER A 8 0.01 -2.91 3.13
CA SER A 8 -0.91 -2.73 2.01
C SER A 8 -2.22 -2.17 2.57
N GLY A 9 -2.75 -1.14 1.93
CA GLY A 9 -3.99 -0.50 2.32
C GLY A 9 -5.09 -0.74 1.31
N VAL A 10 -6.25 -1.20 1.78
CA VAL A 10 -7.41 -1.47 0.93
C VAL A 10 -8.46 -0.39 1.20
N ALA A 11 -8.64 0.51 0.24
CA ALA A 11 -9.68 1.54 0.31
C ALA A 11 -10.87 1.08 -0.51
N GLU A 12 -12.04 1.04 0.13
CA GLU A 12 -13.28 0.67 -0.53
C GLU A 12 -14.21 1.87 -0.62
N LYS A 13 -14.85 2.04 -1.78
CA LYS A 13 -15.82 3.09 -1.99
C LYS A 13 -16.90 2.55 -2.94
N LYS A 14 -18.14 2.51 -2.47
CA LYS A 14 -19.29 2.04 -3.26
C LYS A 14 -19.07 0.64 -3.86
N GLY A 15 -18.45 -0.25 -3.10
CA GLY A 15 -18.20 -1.62 -3.54
C GLY A 15 -16.99 -1.80 -4.44
N GLU A 16 -16.25 -0.73 -4.71
CA GLU A 16 -15.04 -0.78 -5.52
C GLU A 16 -13.80 -0.54 -4.68
N PHE A 17 -12.66 -1.06 -5.14
CA PHE A 17 -11.38 -1.00 -4.43
C PHE A 17 -10.36 -0.23 -5.24
N LEU A 18 -9.58 0.62 -4.58
CA LEU A 18 -8.55 1.42 -5.23
C LEU A 18 -7.29 0.59 -5.46
N VAL A 19 -6.87 0.49 -6.71
CA VAL A 19 -5.58 -0.11 -7.08
C VAL A 19 -4.80 0.88 -7.93
N ALA A 20 -3.48 0.76 -7.90
CA ALA A 20 -2.60 1.65 -8.66
C ALA A 20 -1.57 0.82 -9.42
N LYS A 21 -1.21 1.29 -10.61
CA LYS A 21 -0.28 0.60 -11.50
C LYS A 21 1.09 1.25 -11.38
N ARG A 22 2.11 0.46 -11.05
CA ARG A 22 3.47 0.97 -10.89
C ARG A 22 4.06 1.42 -12.21
N LEU A 23 5.00 2.38 -12.11
CA LEU A 23 5.76 2.86 -13.27
C LEU A 23 6.61 1.72 -13.86
N PRO A 24 6.97 1.81 -15.16
CA PRO A 24 7.89 0.85 -15.76
C PRO A 24 9.24 0.87 -15.06
N GLY A 25 9.91 -0.28 -15.03
CA GLY A 25 11.22 -0.44 -14.40
C GLY A 25 11.10 -1.03 -13.01
N GLY A 26 12.13 -1.76 -12.60
CA GLY A 26 12.18 -2.38 -11.28
C GLY A 26 11.40 -3.70 -11.19
N PRO A 27 11.45 -4.35 -10.04
CA PRO A 27 10.91 -5.71 -9.89
C PRO A 27 9.38 -5.80 -9.96
N LEU A 28 8.67 -4.70 -9.69
CA LEU A 28 7.20 -4.67 -9.74
C LEU A 28 6.69 -3.83 -10.91
N SER A 29 7.51 -3.71 -11.97
CA SER A 29 7.20 -2.91 -13.15
C SER A 29 5.81 -3.19 -13.71
N GLU A 30 5.02 -2.12 -13.87
CA GLU A 30 3.69 -2.14 -14.49
C GLU A 30 2.66 -3.06 -13.84
N LYS A 31 2.87 -3.45 -12.58
CA LYS A 31 1.88 -4.26 -11.87
C LYS A 31 0.86 -3.39 -11.14
N TRP A 32 -0.36 -3.89 -11.10
CA TRP A 32 -1.42 -3.28 -10.31
C TRP A 32 -1.33 -3.78 -8.87
N GLU A 33 -1.50 -2.89 -7.92
CA GLU A 33 -1.37 -3.23 -6.49
C GLU A 33 -2.28 -2.39 -5.61
N PHE A 34 -2.54 -2.89 -4.41
CA PHE A 34 -3.03 -2.06 -3.32
C PHE A 34 -1.84 -1.27 -2.79
N VAL A 35 -2.05 0.01 -2.50
CA VAL A 35 -0.95 0.91 -2.15
C VAL A 35 -0.50 0.70 -0.70
N GLY A 36 0.80 0.70 -0.51
CA GLY A 36 1.43 0.58 0.79
C GLY A 36 2.92 0.60 0.62
N GLY A 37 3.66 0.14 1.59
CA GLY A 37 5.11 0.12 1.49
C GLY A 37 5.77 -0.41 2.76
N LYS A 38 7.09 -0.33 2.76
CA LYS A 38 7.91 -0.91 3.82
C LYS A 38 7.84 -0.10 5.11
N ASN A 39 7.66 -0.82 6.20
CA ASN A 39 7.71 -0.26 7.54
C ASN A 39 9.13 0.23 7.85
N ARG A 40 9.24 1.39 8.45
CA ARG A 40 10.52 1.95 8.88
C ARG A 40 10.73 1.69 10.37
N TRP A 41 11.99 1.67 10.78
CA TRP A 41 12.36 1.49 12.17
C TRP A 41 11.63 2.51 13.07
N GLY A 42 10.99 2.01 14.13
CA GLY A 42 10.26 2.86 15.08
C GLY A 42 8.88 3.28 14.64
N GLU A 43 8.45 2.88 13.45
CA GLU A 43 7.15 3.24 12.89
C GLU A 43 6.12 2.14 13.13
N SER A 44 4.90 2.50 13.53
CA SER A 44 3.82 1.52 13.62
C SER A 44 3.28 1.21 12.23
N VAL A 45 2.57 0.09 12.07
CA VAL A 45 1.94 -0.25 10.78
C VAL A 45 0.95 0.84 10.34
N PRO A 46 0.06 1.36 11.21
CA PRO A 46 -0.81 2.46 10.81
C PRO A 46 -0.04 3.69 10.32
N ASP A 47 1.05 4.06 11.00
CA ASP A 47 1.85 5.21 10.60
C ASP A 47 2.54 4.98 9.26
N THR A 48 2.98 3.75 9.01
CA THR A 48 3.56 3.37 7.71
C THR A 48 2.55 3.59 6.59
N LEU A 49 1.32 3.10 6.76
CA LEU A 49 0.28 3.25 5.75
C LEU A 49 -0.07 4.71 5.50
N LYS A 50 -0.20 5.51 6.56
CA LYS A 50 -0.48 6.95 6.42
C LYS A 50 0.62 7.64 5.63
N ARG A 51 1.87 7.34 5.96
CA ARG A 51 3.01 7.93 5.28
C ARG A 51 3.08 7.52 3.81
N GLU A 52 2.97 6.23 3.54
CA GLU A 52 3.07 5.71 2.16
C GLU A 52 1.93 6.23 1.27
N TRP A 53 0.71 6.28 1.79
CA TRP A 53 -0.42 6.81 1.03
C TRP A 53 -0.24 8.31 0.73
N MET A 54 0.32 9.06 1.67
CA MET A 54 0.61 10.47 1.43
C MET A 54 1.75 10.64 0.41
N GLU A 55 2.83 9.88 0.54
CA GLU A 55 3.97 9.97 -0.38
C GLU A 55 3.61 9.52 -1.80
N GLU A 56 2.87 8.43 -1.92
CA GLU A 56 2.62 7.82 -3.22
C GLU A 56 1.37 8.33 -3.93
N LEU A 57 0.35 8.73 -3.20
CA LEU A 57 -0.94 9.17 -3.78
C LEU A 57 -1.37 10.57 -3.36
N ASN A 58 -0.67 11.19 -2.44
CA ASN A 58 -1.07 12.48 -1.87
C ASN A 58 -2.45 12.42 -1.20
N LEU A 59 -2.76 11.28 -0.58
CA LEU A 59 -4.02 11.08 0.12
C LEU A 59 -3.79 10.88 1.61
N GLU A 60 -4.63 11.55 2.41
CA GLU A 60 -4.67 11.33 3.85
C GLU A 60 -5.66 10.22 4.13
N VAL A 61 -5.24 9.24 4.93
CA VAL A 61 -6.10 8.10 5.25
C VAL A 61 -6.14 7.84 6.75
N GLU A 62 -7.23 7.24 7.20
CA GLU A 62 -7.31 6.60 8.51
C GLU A 62 -7.15 5.11 8.31
N VAL A 63 -6.36 4.47 9.17
CA VAL A 63 -6.17 3.02 9.11
C VAL A 63 -7.26 2.36 9.95
N LYS A 64 -7.97 1.45 9.34
CA LYS A 64 -9.09 0.74 9.94
C LYS A 64 -8.68 -0.70 10.26
N GLU A 65 -9.62 -1.61 10.16
CA GLU A 65 -9.43 -2.99 10.59
C GLU A 65 -8.32 -3.73 9.84
N HIS A 66 -7.65 -4.59 10.58
CA HIS A 66 -6.68 -5.53 10.01
C HIS A 66 -7.42 -6.59 9.19
N LEU A 67 -6.97 -6.84 7.99
CA LEU A 67 -7.61 -7.80 7.09
C LEU A 67 -6.89 -9.14 7.04
N LEU A 68 -5.58 -9.12 6.81
CA LEU A 68 -4.79 -10.34 6.76
C LEU A 68 -3.30 -10.03 6.82
N ASP A 69 -2.52 -11.08 7.11
CA ASP A 69 -1.07 -11.05 6.95
C ASP A 69 -0.70 -12.16 5.98
N THR A 70 0.33 -11.93 5.17
CA THR A 70 0.90 -12.97 4.34
C THR A 70 2.42 -12.81 4.33
N GLU A 71 3.12 -13.89 4.01
CA GLU A 71 4.58 -13.91 4.06
C GLU A 71 5.16 -14.28 2.71
N PHE A 72 6.30 -13.69 2.38
CA PHE A 72 7.04 -14.04 1.18
C PHE A 72 8.52 -13.72 1.39
N THR A 73 9.37 -14.32 0.57
CA THR A 73 10.80 -14.08 0.61
C THR A 73 11.24 -13.47 -0.71
N TYR A 74 12.05 -12.41 -0.62
CA TYR A 74 12.62 -11.76 -1.79
C TYR A 74 14.06 -11.38 -1.49
N LYS A 75 15.01 -11.88 -2.31
CA LYS A 75 16.43 -11.58 -2.17
C LYS A 75 16.94 -11.73 -0.73
N GLU A 76 16.72 -12.90 -0.14
CA GLU A 76 17.19 -13.24 1.22
C GLU A 76 16.55 -12.42 2.33
N THR A 77 15.53 -11.65 2.05
CA THR A 77 14.74 -10.94 3.06
C THR A 77 13.39 -11.63 3.18
N HIS A 78 13.00 -11.96 4.40
CA HIS A 78 11.68 -12.49 4.69
C HIS A 78 10.75 -11.33 5.03
N PHE A 79 9.68 -11.18 4.25
CA PHE A 79 8.70 -10.12 4.45
C PHE A 79 7.40 -10.67 5.03
N THR A 80 6.85 -9.94 5.98
CA THR A 80 5.46 -10.11 6.38
C THR A 80 4.69 -8.93 5.81
N LEU A 81 3.71 -9.23 4.95
CA LEU A 81 2.83 -8.20 4.40
C LEU A 81 1.62 -8.08 5.32
N VAL A 82 1.44 -6.92 5.91
CA VAL A 82 0.31 -6.62 6.79
C VAL A 82 -0.69 -5.76 6.04
N CYS A 83 -1.90 -6.27 5.87
CA CYS A 83 -2.95 -5.62 5.10
C CYS A 83 -4.05 -5.08 6.00
N HIS A 84 -4.36 -3.80 5.86
CA HIS A 84 -5.43 -3.13 6.59
C HIS A 84 -6.40 -2.45 5.64
N LYS A 85 -7.65 -2.36 6.07
CA LYS A 85 -8.59 -1.48 5.42
C LYS A 85 -8.22 -0.04 5.78
N VAL A 86 -8.31 0.87 4.81
CA VAL A 86 -8.06 2.29 5.04
C VAL A 86 -9.23 3.10 4.52
N GLU A 87 -9.45 4.26 5.13
CA GLU A 87 -10.49 5.20 4.72
C GLU A 87 -9.82 6.50 4.26
N ILE A 88 -10.11 6.92 3.04
CA ILE A 88 -9.57 8.18 2.52
C ILE A 88 -10.35 9.31 3.15
N ILE A 89 -9.65 10.22 3.84
CA ILE A 89 -10.28 11.34 4.55
C ILE A 89 -9.88 12.70 4.01
N GLY A 90 -8.97 12.76 3.05
CA GLY A 90 -8.59 14.05 2.46
C GLY A 90 -7.56 13.90 1.37
N GLY A 91 -7.32 15.00 0.67
CA GLY A 91 -6.30 15.08 -0.38
C GLY A 91 -6.87 14.84 -1.78
N ASP A 92 -6.05 15.13 -2.77
CA ASP A 92 -6.34 14.88 -4.17
C ASP A 92 -5.24 13.98 -4.73
N ILE A 93 -5.62 12.96 -5.49
CA ILE A 93 -4.66 11.98 -6.00
C ILE A 93 -3.60 12.64 -6.88
N LYS A 94 -2.33 12.44 -6.50
CA LYS A 94 -1.17 12.82 -7.29
C LYS A 94 -0.20 11.64 -7.26
N LEU A 95 0.04 11.07 -8.42
CA LEU A 95 0.87 9.87 -8.53
C LEU A 95 2.35 10.23 -8.49
N SER A 96 3.15 9.45 -7.76
CA SER A 96 4.61 9.63 -7.70
C SER A 96 5.36 8.41 -8.24
N VAL A 97 5.02 7.21 -7.76
CA VAL A 97 5.65 5.97 -8.19
C VAL A 97 4.73 5.10 -9.03
N HIS A 98 3.54 5.59 -9.33
CA HIS A 98 2.54 4.91 -10.14
C HIS A 98 2.26 5.71 -11.41
N GLN A 99 1.84 5.02 -12.46
CA GLN A 99 1.49 5.69 -13.73
C GLN A 99 -0.02 5.82 -13.91
N ASP A 100 -0.80 5.09 -13.12
CA ASP A 100 -2.25 5.09 -13.23
C ASP A 100 -2.89 4.54 -11.96
N TYR A 101 -4.16 4.80 -11.79
CA TYR A 101 -4.96 4.21 -10.72
C TYR A 101 -6.38 3.97 -11.24
N LYS A 102 -7.10 3.07 -10.58
CA LYS A 102 -8.51 2.84 -10.90
C LYS A 102 -9.23 2.23 -9.71
N TRP A 103 -10.54 2.35 -9.74
CA TRP A 103 -11.41 1.66 -8.79
C TRP A 103 -11.92 0.41 -9.48
N VAL A 104 -11.77 -0.74 -8.84
CA VAL A 104 -12.13 -2.03 -9.44
C VAL A 104 -13.13 -2.76 -8.59
N ASP A 105 -14.00 -3.56 -9.25
CA ASP A 105 -14.93 -4.43 -8.57
C ASP A 105 -14.19 -5.63 -7.97
N LYS A 106 -14.83 -6.25 -7.04
CA LYS A 106 -14.35 -7.47 -6.42
C LYS A 106 -14.16 -8.59 -7.44
#